data_a67c81576179e464b17ada3b026d1358
#
_entry.id   a67c81576179e464b17ada3b026d1358
#
_cell.length_a   1.000
_cell.length_b   1.000
_cell.length_c   1.000
_cell.angle_alpha   90.00
_cell.angle_beta   90.00
_cell.angle_gamma   90.00
#
_symmetry.space_group_name_H-M   'P 1'
#
loop_
_entity.id
_entity.type
_entity.pdbx_description
1 polymer ?
#
loop_
_entity_poly.entity_id
_entity_poly.type
_entity_poly.pdbx_seq_one_letter_code
_entity_poly.pdbx_strand_id
1 'polypeptide(L)'
;RHFPDCPDALDRAAELAERCQYRIPIGSRVVSPRFACPDDSFQRLRAMAYAGAERRYGTIAPVTRDRLEHELAIIGAKKFADYFLVVHDIVQHGPTHCGRGSVANSIVSYALGITHVDPLGAGLLFERFLNPERKDPPDIDLDFPWDERDGILAWVFRRYPHPRAAMVANHNCFRLRGALREVAKVHGRPPGEIREITRRFPWFMDEESIGGVLEKHPNFSQLDLPKIWQDLARMAQPLVGVPRHLSLHPGGVVIVPEALTDVV
;
A
#
# COMPACT_ATOMS: atom_id res chain seq x y z
N ARG A 1 -23.61 15.98 29.30
CA ARG A 1 -22.85 17.02 30.03
C ARG A 1 -22.08 17.96 29.08
N HIS A 2 -21.81 17.55 27.84
CA HIS A 2 -21.06 18.36 26.83
C HIS A 2 -21.98 19.23 25.97
N PHE A 3 -23.29 18.98 25.97
CA PHE A 3 -24.28 19.69 25.15
C PHE A 3 -25.49 20.09 26.03
N PRO A 4 -25.34 20.97 27.06
CA PRO A 4 -26.39 21.32 27.97
C PRO A 4 -27.57 22.04 27.29
N ASP A 5 -27.28 22.75 26.18
CA ASP A 5 -28.29 23.50 25.42
C ASP A 5 -29.00 22.65 24.36
N CYS A 6 -28.62 21.37 24.23
CA CYS A 6 -29.22 20.42 23.30
C CYS A 6 -29.39 19.03 23.94
N PRO A 7 -30.37 18.85 24.82
CA PRO A 7 -30.58 17.61 25.60
C PRO A 7 -30.80 16.38 24.69
N ASP A 8 -31.45 16.59 23.54
CA ASP A 8 -31.76 15.52 22.57
C ASP A 8 -30.56 15.15 21.66
N ALA A 9 -29.38 15.75 21.85
CA ALA A 9 -28.25 15.51 20.98
C ALA A 9 -27.81 14.03 20.97
N LEU A 10 -27.89 13.35 22.09
CA LEU A 10 -27.56 11.93 22.23
C LEU A 10 -28.61 11.04 21.55
N ASP A 11 -29.89 11.35 21.70
CA ASP A 11 -30.96 10.59 21.08
C ASP A 11 -30.90 10.72 19.55
N ARG A 12 -30.68 11.93 19.04
CA ARG A 12 -30.50 12.19 17.62
C ARG A 12 -29.26 11.51 17.07
N ALA A 13 -28.18 11.43 17.84
CA ALA A 13 -26.98 10.69 17.44
C ALA A 13 -27.25 9.19 17.35
N ALA A 14 -28.03 8.64 18.29
CA ALA A 14 -28.44 7.24 18.24
C ALA A 14 -29.36 6.95 17.05
N GLU A 15 -30.39 7.79 16.80
CA GLU A 15 -31.23 7.67 15.60
C GLU A 15 -30.44 7.74 14.31
N LEU A 16 -29.46 8.64 14.22
CA LEU A 16 -28.60 8.74 13.04
C LEU A 16 -27.76 7.48 12.85
N ALA A 17 -27.19 6.95 13.93
CA ALA A 17 -26.42 5.72 13.91
C ALA A 17 -27.28 4.51 13.46
N GLU A 18 -28.53 4.41 13.91
CA GLU A 18 -29.47 3.37 13.47
C GLU A 18 -29.83 3.47 11.99
N ARG A 19 -29.83 4.68 11.42
CA ARG A 19 -30.05 4.90 9.97
C ARG A 19 -28.82 4.54 9.13
N CYS A 20 -27.63 4.49 9.72
CA CYS A 20 -26.39 4.13 9.04
C CYS A 20 -26.27 2.61 8.92
N GLN A 21 -26.92 2.01 7.89
CA GLN A 21 -26.98 0.57 7.67
C GLN A 21 -25.95 0.07 6.65
N TYR A 22 -25.15 0.96 6.08
CA TYR A 22 -24.13 0.59 5.09
C TYR A 22 -23.02 -0.24 5.74
N ARG A 23 -22.73 -1.39 5.13
CA ARG A 23 -21.59 -2.23 5.49
C ARG A 23 -20.53 -2.13 4.41
N ILE A 24 -19.35 -1.69 4.81
CA ILE A 24 -18.21 -1.66 3.88
C ILE A 24 -17.91 -3.10 3.43
N PRO A 25 -17.87 -3.40 2.11
CA PRO A 25 -17.72 -4.75 1.59
C PRO A 25 -16.26 -5.25 1.66
N ILE A 26 -15.59 -5.09 2.82
CA ILE A 26 -14.21 -5.52 3.02
C ILE A 26 -14.13 -7.05 2.87
N GLY A 27 -13.27 -7.52 1.95
CA GLY A 27 -13.03 -8.94 1.70
C GLY A 27 -14.18 -9.69 1.02
N SER A 28 -15.30 -9.03 0.71
CA SER A 28 -16.44 -9.65 0.04
C SER A 28 -16.51 -9.37 -1.46
N ARG A 29 -15.89 -8.29 -1.94
CA ARG A 29 -15.87 -7.87 -3.34
C ARG A 29 -14.45 -7.62 -3.80
N VAL A 30 -14.04 -8.31 -4.86
CA VAL A 30 -12.79 -8.01 -5.59
C VAL A 30 -13.11 -7.03 -6.71
N VAL A 31 -12.43 -5.89 -6.71
CA VAL A 31 -12.57 -4.86 -7.74
C VAL A 31 -11.25 -4.81 -8.51
N SER A 32 -11.28 -5.29 -9.77
CA SER A 32 -10.13 -5.21 -10.67
C SER A 32 -10.28 -4.03 -11.62
N PRO A 33 -9.19 -3.36 -12.00
CA PRO A 33 -9.24 -2.32 -13.03
C PRO A 33 -9.76 -2.88 -14.35
N ARG A 34 -10.33 -2.03 -15.20
CA ARG A 34 -10.71 -2.39 -16.57
C ARG A 34 -9.75 -1.74 -17.55
N PHE A 35 -9.20 -2.54 -18.44
CA PHE A 35 -8.41 -2.07 -19.57
C PHE A 35 -9.32 -1.83 -20.76
N ALA A 36 -9.32 -0.61 -21.30
CA ALA A 36 -10.12 -0.29 -22.48
C ALA A 36 -9.46 -0.88 -23.73
N CYS A 37 -9.98 -2.01 -24.21
CA CYS A 37 -9.60 -2.59 -25.49
C CYS A 37 -10.87 -2.97 -26.29
N PRO A 38 -10.81 -2.96 -27.63
CA PRO A 38 -11.93 -3.36 -28.48
C PRO A 38 -12.19 -4.86 -28.44
N ASP A 39 -11.17 -5.65 -28.13
CA ASP A 39 -11.20 -7.11 -28.10
C ASP A 39 -11.37 -7.64 -26.69
N ASP A 40 -11.57 -8.96 -26.58
CA ASP A 40 -11.53 -9.65 -25.28
C ASP A 40 -10.16 -9.50 -24.62
N SER A 41 -10.15 -8.97 -23.40
CA SER A 41 -8.90 -8.68 -22.65
C SER A 41 -8.06 -9.92 -22.43
N PHE A 42 -8.68 -11.08 -22.22
CA PHE A 42 -7.94 -12.32 -22.02
C PHE A 42 -7.26 -12.81 -23.30
N GLN A 43 -7.96 -12.74 -24.43
CA GLN A 43 -7.36 -13.10 -25.73
C GLN A 43 -6.21 -12.16 -26.09
N ARG A 44 -6.37 -10.87 -25.81
CA ARG A 44 -5.31 -9.89 -26.00
C ARG A 44 -4.10 -10.19 -25.10
N LEU A 45 -4.32 -10.44 -23.80
CA LEU A 45 -3.26 -10.82 -22.87
C LEU A 45 -2.50 -12.07 -23.36
N ARG A 46 -3.25 -13.11 -23.76
CA ARG A 46 -2.70 -14.35 -24.29
C ARG A 46 -1.81 -14.11 -25.51
N ALA A 47 -2.31 -13.37 -26.50
CA ALA A 47 -1.55 -13.04 -27.68
C ALA A 47 -0.25 -12.27 -27.37
N MET A 48 -0.34 -11.29 -26.48
CA MET A 48 0.82 -10.51 -26.04
C MET A 48 1.83 -11.34 -25.25
N ALA A 49 1.36 -12.26 -24.40
CA ALA A 49 2.23 -13.15 -23.63
C ALA A 49 3.01 -14.12 -24.55
N TYR A 50 2.36 -14.68 -25.57
CA TYR A 50 3.03 -15.53 -26.56
C TYR A 50 4.05 -14.74 -27.38
N ALA A 51 3.66 -13.60 -27.95
CA ALA A 51 4.58 -12.74 -28.70
C ALA A 51 5.77 -12.27 -27.84
N GLY A 52 5.51 -12.00 -26.54
CA GLY A 52 6.55 -11.67 -25.58
C GLY A 52 7.49 -12.83 -25.27
N ALA A 53 6.94 -14.03 -25.11
CA ALA A 53 7.74 -15.23 -24.90
C ALA A 53 8.65 -15.55 -26.11
N GLU A 54 8.13 -15.38 -27.32
CA GLU A 54 8.96 -15.51 -28.54
C GLU A 54 10.11 -14.50 -28.56
N ARG A 55 9.87 -13.26 -28.18
CA ARG A 55 10.93 -12.24 -28.06
C ARG A 55 11.99 -12.58 -27.01
N ARG A 56 11.57 -13.18 -25.89
CA ARG A 56 12.46 -13.49 -24.74
C ARG A 56 13.25 -14.79 -24.92
N TYR A 57 12.61 -15.83 -25.43
CA TYR A 57 13.18 -17.18 -25.54
C TYR A 57 13.55 -17.60 -26.97
N GLY A 58 13.16 -16.83 -27.98
CA GLY A 58 13.25 -17.23 -29.38
C GLY A 58 12.21 -18.30 -29.68
N THR A 59 12.62 -19.56 -29.68
CA THR A 59 11.70 -20.70 -29.87
C THR A 59 11.03 -21.05 -28.52
N ILE A 60 9.70 -21.13 -28.51
CA ILE A 60 8.95 -21.54 -27.33
C ILE A 60 9.05 -23.05 -27.14
N ALA A 61 9.91 -23.49 -26.22
CA ALA A 61 10.04 -24.88 -25.84
C ALA A 61 8.75 -25.40 -25.16
N PRO A 62 8.52 -26.74 -25.15
CA PRO A 62 7.35 -27.30 -24.48
C PRO A 62 7.20 -26.84 -23.02
N VAL A 63 8.27 -26.84 -22.23
CA VAL A 63 8.25 -26.38 -20.81
C VAL A 63 7.82 -24.92 -20.69
N THR A 64 8.24 -24.05 -21.59
CA THR A 64 7.85 -22.63 -21.64
C THR A 64 6.36 -22.50 -21.96
N ARG A 65 5.88 -23.28 -22.92
CA ARG A 65 4.48 -23.32 -23.32
C ARG A 65 3.59 -23.81 -22.19
N ASP A 66 3.93 -24.93 -21.56
CA ASP A 66 3.17 -25.53 -20.48
C ASP A 66 3.04 -24.55 -19.30
N ARG A 67 4.14 -23.85 -18.99
CA ARG A 67 4.13 -22.83 -17.94
C ARG A 67 3.27 -21.61 -18.31
N LEU A 68 3.33 -21.12 -19.56
CA LEU A 68 2.48 -20.03 -20.04
C LEU A 68 1.00 -20.40 -19.97
N GLU A 69 0.62 -21.59 -20.44
CA GLU A 69 -0.78 -22.06 -20.42
C GLU A 69 -1.27 -22.22 -18.99
N HIS A 70 -0.45 -22.75 -18.09
CA HIS A 70 -0.78 -22.90 -16.67
C HIS A 70 -1.10 -21.53 -16.04
N GLU A 71 -0.20 -20.54 -16.22
CA GLU A 71 -0.42 -19.19 -15.66
C GLU A 71 -1.61 -18.49 -16.29
N LEU A 72 -1.76 -18.54 -17.60
CA LEU A 72 -2.89 -17.95 -18.32
C LEU A 72 -4.22 -18.57 -17.89
N ALA A 73 -4.28 -19.89 -17.66
CA ALA A 73 -5.49 -20.53 -17.15
C ALA A 73 -5.91 -19.98 -15.78
N ILE A 74 -4.97 -19.79 -14.85
CA ILE A 74 -5.23 -19.22 -13.52
C ILE A 74 -5.66 -17.76 -13.63
N ILE A 75 -4.92 -16.94 -14.42
CA ILE A 75 -5.24 -15.53 -14.66
C ILE A 75 -6.63 -15.36 -15.28
N GLY A 76 -6.98 -16.21 -16.25
CA GLY A 76 -8.29 -16.20 -16.90
C GLY A 76 -9.42 -16.60 -15.94
N ALA A 77 -9.25 -17.68 -15.18
CA ALA A 77 -10.23 -18.13 -14.18
C ALA A 77 -10.50 -17.08 -13.11
N LYS A 78 -9.46 -16.30 -12.74
CA LYS A 78 -9.55 -15.19 -11.78
C LYS A 78 -10.05 -13.87 -12.40
N LYS A 79 -10.17 -13.78 -13.73
CA LYS A 79 -10.54 -12.57 -14.47
C LYS A 79 -9.57 -11.40 -14.24
N PHE A 80 -8.27 -11.68 -14.12
CA PHE A 80 -7.24 -10.66 -13.89
C PHE A 80 -6.52 -10.19 -15.16
N ALA A 81 -7.02 -10.56 -16.36
CA ALA A 81 -6.43 -10.15 -17.63
C ALA A 81 -6.28 -8.63 -17.75
N ASP A 82 -7.34 -7.88 -17.42
CA ASP A 82 -7.31 -6.42 -17.42
C ASP A 82 -6.26 -5.84 -16.50
N TYR A 83 -6.06 -6.46 -15.34
CA TYR A 83 -5.04 -6.03 -14.36
C TYR A 83 -3.63 -6.11 -14.95
N PHE A 84 -3.27 -7.23 -15.59
CA PHE A 84 -1.98 -7.38 -16.26
C PHE A 84 -1.81 -6.39 -17.43
N LEU A 85 -2.88 -6.14 -18.19
CA LEU A 85 -2.85 -5.19 -19.31
C LEU A 85 -2.66 -3.74 -18.82
N VAL A 86 -3.30 -3.36 -17.73
CA VAL A 86 -3.10 -2.04 -17.09
C VAL A 86 -1.65 -1.87 -16.63
N VAL A 87 -1.09 -2.88 -15.97
CA VAL A 87 0.31 -2.84 -15.53
C VAL A 87 1.27 -2.77 -16.72
N HIS A 88 1.00 -3.56 -17.78
CA HIS A 88 1.78 -3.49 -19.02
C HIS A 88 1.72 -2.09 -19.65
N ASP A 89 0.56 -1.46 -19.72
CA ASP A 89 0.38 -0.09 -20.25
C ASP A 89 1.25 0.93 -19.47
N ILE A 90 1.31 0.79 -18.14
CA ILE A 90 2.14 1.63 -17.29
C ILE A 90 3.65 1.44 -17.57
N VAL A 91 4.12 0.19 -17.64
CA VAL A 91 5.56 -0.08 -17.87
C VAL A 91 6.01 0.28 -19.27
N GLN A 92 5.13 0.26 -20.28
CA GLN A 92 5.45 0.76 -21.62
C GLN A 92 5.68 2.28 -21.63
N HIS A 93 5.08 3.01 -20.73
CA HIS A 93 5.28 4.45 -20.60
C HIS A 93 6.56 4.80 -19.83
N GLY A 94 6.96 3.95 -18.87
CA GLY A 94 8.20 4.09 -18.09
C GLY A 94 9.17 2.94 -18.41
N PRO A 95 9.93 2.99 -19.53
CA PRO A 95 10.76 1.88 -19.97
C PRO A 95 11.89 1.53 -18.98
N THR A 96 12.33 2.48 -18.17
CA THR A 96 13.31 2.24 -17.10
C THR A 96 12.56 1.85 -15.84
N HIS A 97 12.25 0.57 -15.69
CA HIS A 97 11.51 0.05 -14.54
C HIS A 97 12.02 -1.33 -14.13
N CYS A 98 11.62 -1.74 -12.93
CA CYS A 98 11.83 -3.10 -12.43
C CYS A 98 10.58 -3.59 -11.68
N GLY A 99 9.91 -4.60 -12.24
CA GLY A 99 8.91 -5.36 -11.50
C GLY A 99 9.59 -6.28 -10.51
N ARG A 100 9.42 -6.05 -9.22
CA ARG A 100 10.09 -6.77 -8.14
C ARG A 100 9.14 -7.58 -7.25
N GLY A 101 9.72 -8.37 -6.34
CA GLY A 101 8.95 -9.17 -5.39
C GLY A 101 8.26 -10.36 -6.05
N SER A 102 6.99 -10.58 -5.72
CA SER A 102 6.26 -11.77 -6.14
C SER A 102 5.98 -11.81 -7.65
N VAL A 103 5.88 -10.66 -8.33
CA VAL A 103 5.63 -10.59 -9.78
C VAL A 103 6.73 -11.26 -10.62
N ALA A 104 7.97 -11.34 -10.10
CA ALA A 104 9.08 -12.04 -10.74
C ALA A 104 8.84 -13.56 -10.91
N ASN A 105 7.86 -14.14 -10.20
CA ASN A 105 7.53 -15.56 -10.33
C ASN A 105 6.65 -15.89 -11.56
N SER A 106 6.22 -14.87 -12.33
CA SER A 106 5.30 -15.04 -13.47
C SER A 106 6.01 -14.95 -14.82
N ILE A 107 5.88 -16.00 -15.65
CA ILE A 107 6.35 -15.99 -17.03
C ILE A 107 5.50 -15.04 -17.90
N VAL A 108 4.21 -14.87 -17.59
CA VAL A 108 3.36 -13.89 -18.26
C VAL A 108 3.89 -12.47 -18.01
N SER A 109 4.22 -12.14 -16.76
CA SER A 109 4.82 -10.85 -16.41
C SER A 109 6.20 -10.63 -17.08
N TYR A 110 7.02 -11.67 -17.18
CA TYR A 110 8.30 -11.62 -17.88
C TYR A 110 8.12 -11.40 -19.38
N ALA A 111 7.20 -12.12 -20.00
CA ALA A 111 6.88 -11.98 -21.43
C ALA A 111 6.33 -10.58 -21.76
N LEU A 112 5.50 -10.02 -20.90
CA LEU A 112 4.96 -8.66 -21.03
C LEU A 112 6.00 -7.55 -20.74
N GLY A 113 7.18 -7.89 -20.23
CA GLY A 113 8.20 -6.92 -19.84
C GLY A 113 7.91 -6.21 -18.52
N ILE A 114 6.97 -6.69 -17.72
CA ILE A 114 6.68 -6.16 -16.39
C ILE A 114 7.84 -6.43 -15.42
N THR A 115 8.46 -7.62 -15.54
CA THR A 115 9.70 -7.99 -14.84
C THR A 115 10.79 -8.37 -15.81
N HIS A 116 12.04 -8.26 -15.38
CA HIS A 116 13.21 -8.67 -16.17
C HIS A 116 13.83 -9.98 -15.67
N VAL A 117 13.24 -10.58 -14.64
CA VAL A 117 13.68 -11.87 -14.09
C VAL A 117 13.02 -13.01 -14.85
N ASP A 118 13.82 -13.91 -15.42
CA ASP A 118 13.34 -15.13 -16.06
C ASP A 118 12.92 -16.16 -14.99
N PRO A 119 11.63 -16.44 -14.81
CA PRO A 119 11.17 -17.34 -13.77
C PRO A 119 11.52 -18.81 -14.03
N LEU A 120 11.68 -19.23 -15.29
CA LEU A 120 12.12 -20.59 -15.63
C LEU A 120 13.60 -20.77 -15.32
N GLY A 121 14.45 -19.87 -15.80
CA GLY A 121 15.87 -19.90 -15.54
C GLY A 121 16.24 -19.81 -14.06
N ALA A 122 15.44 -19.09 -13.28
CA ALA A 122 15.62 -18.92 -11.84
C ALA A 122 14.85 -19.96 -10.98
N GLY A 123 14.12 -20.91 -11.59
CA GLY A 123 13.35 -21.95 -10.87
C GLY A 123 12.24 -21.39 -9.97
N LEU A 124 11.60 -20.27 -10.34
CA LEU A 124 10.59 -19.61 -9.54
C LEU A 124 9.20 -20.22 -9.73
N LEU A 125 8.41 -20.25 -8.65
CA LEU A 125 7.08 -20.86 -8.61
C LEU A 125 6.00 -19.76 -8.74
N PHE A 126 5.10 -19.90 -9.72
CA PHE A 126 4.00 -18.96 -9.97
C PHE A 126 3.03 -18.84 -8.79
N GLU A 127 2.81 -19.93 -8.08
CA GLU A 127 1.88 -20.02 -6.95
C GLU A 127 2.27 -19.08 -5.79
N ARG A 128 3.51 -18.62 -5.73
CA ARG A 128 3.96 -17.58 -4.79
C ARG A 128 3.44 -16.18 -5.15
N PHE A 129 3.09 -15.97 -6.38
CA PHE A 129 2.51 -14.73 -6.89
C PHE A 129 0.99 -14.82 -6.96
N LEU A 130 0.47 -15.85 -7.65
CA LEU A 130 -0.95 -16.07 -7.82
C LEU A 130 -1.25 -17.57 -7.78
N ASN A 131 -2.20 -17.96 -6.94
CA ASN A 131 -2.68 -19.33 -6.85
C ASN A 131 -4.21 -19.40 -6.94
N PRO A 132 -4.81 -20.56 -7.24
CA PRO A 132 -6.25 -20.73 -7.38
C PRO A 132 -7.07 -20.36 -6.13
N GLU A 133 -6.50 -20.48 -4.93
CA GLU A 133 -7.17 -20.21 -3.66
C GLU A 133 -7.19 -18.73 -3.28
N ARG A 134 -6.23 -17.94 -3.81
CA ARG A 134 -6.15 -16.50 -3.53
C ARG A 134 -7.36 -15.78 -4.09
N LYS A 135 -8.08 -15.04 -3.26
CA LYS A 135 -9.26 -14.27 -3.66
C LYS A 135 -8.90 -12.89 -4.23
N ASP A 136 -7.95 -12.23 -3.60
CA ASP A 136 -7.56 -10.87 -3.96
C ASP A 136 -6.52 -10.85 -5.10
N PRO A 137 -6.50 -9.81 -5.95
CA PRO A 137 -5.44 -9.65 -6.93
C PRO A 137 -4.07 -9.56 -6.24
N PRO A 138 -3.01 -10.07 -6.86
CA PRO A 138 -1.68 -9.95 -6.32
C PRO A 138 -1.19 -8.50 -6.42
N ASP A 139 -0.35 -8.08 -5.47
CA ASP A 139 0.35 -6.82 -5.58
C ASP A 139 1.44 -6.92 -6.66
N ILE A 140 1.53 -5.91 -7.51
CA ILE A 140 2.61 -5.76 -8.47
C ILE A 140 3.40 -4.51 -8.11
N ASP A 141 4.58 -4.72 -7.55
CA ASP A 141 5.51 -3.66 -7.20
C ASP A 141 6.36 -3.29 -8.41
N LEU A 142 6.31 -2.02 -8.80
CA LEU A 142 7.11 -1.45 -9.88
C LEU A 142 8.03 -0.38 -9.32
N ASP A 143 9.33 -0.58 -9.45
CA ASP A 143 10.32 0.44 -9.14
C ASP A 143 10.65 1.25 -10.41
N PHE A 144 10.66 2.57 -10.27
CA PHE A 144 11.05 3.51 -11.31
C PHE A 144 12.18 4.41 -10.78
N PRO A 145 13.01 4.99 -11.63
CA PRO A 145 13.97 6.01 -11.26
C PRO A 145 13.26 7.17 -10.53
N TRP A 146 13.90 7.71 -9.51
CA TRP A 146 13.30 8.73 -8.65
C TRP A 146 12.89 10.01 -9.41
N ASP A 147 13.64 10.35 -10.45
CA ASP A 147 13.42 11.52 -11.32
C ASP A 147 12.31 11.30 -12.37
N GLU A 148 11.98 10.05 -12.71
CA GLU A 148 10.89 9.69 -13.65
C GLU A 148 9.56 9.49 -12.93
N ARG A 149 9.57 9.15 -11.65
CA ARG A 149 8.40 8.71 -10.86
C ARG A 149 7.21 9.66 -10.96
N ASP A 150 7.44 10.97 -10.76
CA ASP A 150 6.35 11.95 -10.75
C ASP A 150 5.74 12.14 -12.14
N GLY A 151 6.55 12.00 -13.19
CA GLY A 151 6.09 11.98 -14.58
C GLY A 151 5.19 10.79 -14.89
N ILE A 152 5.57 9.61 -14.39
CA ILE A 152 4.79 8.37 -14.54
C ILE A 152 3.47 8.47 -13.77
N LEU A 153 3.48 8.94 -12.54
CA LEU A 153 2.25 9.18 -11.77
C LEU A 153 1.32 10.16 -12.49
N ALA A 154 1.85 11.27 -13.00
CA ALA A 154 1.07 12.23 -13.75
C ALA A 154 0.47 11.62 -15.03
N TRP A 155 1.20 10.73 -15.70
CA TRP A 155 0.69 9.98 -16.85
C TRP A 155 -0.42 9.01 -16.45
N VAL A 156 -0.24 8.24 -15.38
CA VAL A 156 -1.27 7.32 -14.85
C VAL A 156 -2.57 8.06 -14.58
N PHE A 157 -2.53 9.23 -13.92
CA PHE A 157 -3.73 10.02 -13.63
C PHE A 157 -4.36 10.65 -14.86
N ARG A 158 -3.60 10.92 -15.93
CA ARG A 158 -4.19 11.31 -17.22
C ARG A 158 -4.83 10.13 -17.95
N ARG A 159 -4.21 8.96 -17.89
CA ARG A 159 -4.67 7.73 -18.56
C ARG A 159 -5.89 7.12 -17.88
N TYR A 160 -5.92 7.17 -16.54
CA TYR A 160 -7.00 6.72 -15.67
C TYR A 160 -7.49 7.91 -14.83
N PRO A 161 -8.29 8.82 -15.41
CA PRO A 161 -8.61 10.08 -14.75
C PRO A 161 -9.53 9.88 -13.54
N HIS A 162 -9.51 10.88 -12.63
CA HIS A 162 -10.50 10.97 -11.55
C HIS A 162 -11.95 10.86 -12.13
N PRO A 163 -12.86 10.11 -11.51
CA PRO A 163 -12.73 9.49 -10.17
C PRO A 163 -12.24 8.04 -10.16
N ARG A 164 -11.61 7.54 -11.24
CA ARG A 164 -11.21 6.13 -11.38
C ARG A 164 -9.85 5.79 -10.77
N ALA A 165 -9.00 6.76 -10.53
CA ALA A 165 -7.70 6.54 -9.91
C ALA A 165 -7.44 7.57 -8.80
N ALA A 166 -6.78 7.11 -7.73
CA ALA A 166 -6.32 7.95 -6.63
C ALA A 166 -5.08 7.38 -5.96
N MET A 167 -4.33 8.26 -5.28
CA MET A 167 -3.28 7.83 -4.36
C MET A 167 -3.89 7.22 -3.10
N VAL A 168 -3.26 6.17 -2.58
CA VAL A 168 -3.63 5.59 -1.28
C VAL A 168 -3.32 6.60 -0.17
N ALA A 169 -4.28 6.86 0.71
CA ALA A 169 -4.10 7.68 1.89
C ALA A 169 -3.63 6.84 3.08
N ASN A 170 -2.76 7.42 3.88
CA ASN A 170 -2.27 6.82 5.13
C ASN A 170 -2.67 7.68 6.33
N HIS A 171 -3.04 7.02 7.43
CA HIS A 171 -3.14 7.66 8.73
C HIS A 171 -1.79 7.58 9.43
N ASN A 172 -1.09 8.70 9.52
CA ASN A 172 0.11 8.79 10.34
C ASN A 172 -0.29 8.98 11.80
N CYS A 173 -0.05 7.96 12.61
CA CYS A 173 -0.32 7.99 14.05
C CYS A 173 0.91 8.46 14.84
N PHE A 174 0.65 9.00 16.03
CA PHE A 174 1.71 9.29 16.96
C PHE A 174 2.41 8.00 17.41
N ARG A 175 3.72 7.98 17.32
CA ARG A 175 4.59 7.00 17.99
C ARG A 175 5.20 7.63 19.25
N LEU A 176 5.81 6.82 20.13
CA LEU A 176 6.37 7.23 21.42
C LEU A 176 7.14 8.57 21.34
N ARG A 177 8.12 8.64 20.45
CA ARG A 177 8.95 9.83 20.23
C ARG A 177 8.15 11.06 19.81
N GLY A 178 7.16 10.88 18.92
CA GLY A 178 6.31 11.95 18.42
C GLY A 178 5.37 12.48 19.49
N ALA A 179 4.73 11.59 20.23
CA ALA A 179 3.82 11.92 21.32
C ALA A 179 4.53 12.73 22.42
N LEU A 180 5.67 12.24 22.92
CA LEU A 180 6.45 12.95 23.94
C LEU A 180 6.92 14.33 23.46
N ARG A 181 7.34 14.44 22.19
CA ARG A 181 7.78 15.73 21.61
C ARG A 181 6.66 16.78 21.64
N GLU A 182 5.48 16.41 21.18
CA GLU A 182 4.36 17.38 21.09
C GLU A 182 3.87 17.78 22.49
N VAL A 183 3.76 16.83 23.43
CA VAL A 183 3.39 17.15 24.81
C VAL A 183 4.43 18.05 25.48
N ALA A 184 5.73 17.76 25.30
CA ALA A 184 6.79 18.58 25.83
C ALA A 184 6.77 20.03 25.28
N LYS A 185 6.43 20.21 24.01
CA LYS A 185 6.22 21.53 23.40
C LYS A 185 5.09 22.30 24.04
N VAL A 186 3.91 21.64 24.21
CA VAL A 186 2.73 22.25 24.86
C VAL A 186 3.05 22.69 26.28
N HIS A 187 3.91 21.93 26.98
CA HIS A 187 4.39 22.27 28.31
C HIS A 187 5.60 23.23 28.34
N GLY A 188 5.89 23.91 27.21
CA GLY A 188 6.87 24.98 27.14
C GLY A 188 8.33 24.54 27.30
N ARG A 189 8.65 23.25 27.05
CA ARG A 189 10.05 22.81 27.14
C ARG A 189 10.88 23.38 26.00
N PRO A 190 12.14 23.76 26.26
CA PRO A 190 13.04 24.31 25.24
C PRO A 190 13.26 23.31 24.07
N PRO A 191 13.28 23.76 22.81
CA PRO A 191 13.46 22.87 21.65
C PRO A 191 14.76 22.03 21.69
N GLY A 192 15.83 22.57 22.26
CA GLY A 192 17.10 21.87 22.44
C GLY A 192 16.97 20.68 23.39
N GLU A 193 16.33 20.87 24.53
CA GLU A 193 16.07 19.83 25.52
C GLU A 193 15.15 18.72 24.96
N ILE A 194 14.08 19.14 24.26
CA ILE A 194 13.18 18.18 23.59
C ILE A 194 13.95 17.33 22.60
N ARG A 195 14.82 17.93 21.81
CA ARG A 195 15.64 17.23 20.82
C ARG A 195 16.60 16.26 21.50
N GLU A 196 17.28 16.70 22.58
CA GLU A 196 18.22 15.91 23.36
C GLU A 196 17.59 14.62 23.87
N ILE A 197 16.41 14.72 24.46
CA ILE A 197 15.70 13.57 25.01
C ILE A 197 15.11 12.70 23.90
N THR A 198 14.38 13.32 22.95
CA THR A 198 13.64 12.52 21.95
C THR A 198 14.53 11.83 20.92
N ARG A 199 15.76 12.31 20.64
CA ARG A 199 16.70 11.61 19.74
C ARG A 199 17.20 10.27 20.29
N ARG A 200 17.13 10.06 21.61
CA ARG A 200 17.58 8.85 22.29
C ARG A 200 16.56 7.71 22.22
N PHE A 201 15.31 8.02 21.84
CA PHE A 201 14.30 6.99 21.62
C PHE A 201 14.67 6.13 20.42
N PRO A 202 14.62 4.78 20.56
CA PRO A 202 14.85 3.88 19.43
C PRO A 202 13.81 4.06 18.34
N TRP A 203 14.17 3.71 17.11
CA TRP A 203 13.29 3.88 15.94
C TRP A 203 12.18 2.84 15.87
N PHE A 204 12.40 1.67 16.42
CA PHE A 204 11.53 0.51 16.35
C PHE A 204 11.23 -0.02 17.75
N MET A 205 10.21 0.53 18.39
CA MET A 205 9.64 -0.03 19.62
C MET A 205 8.13 0.22 19.57
N ASP A 206 7.38 -0.82 19.35
CA ASP A 206 5.92 -0.72 19.16
C ASP A 206 5.12 -1.09 20.43
N GLU A 207 5.72 -1.70 21.45
CA GLU A 207 4.99 -2.25 22.60
C GLU A 207 5.36 -1.67 23.97
N GLU A 208 6.35 -0.78 24.07
CA GLU A 208 6.75 -0.23 25.35
C GLU A 208 6.04 1.10 25.67
N SER A 209 5.81 1.34 26.95
CA SER A 209 5.35 2.66 27.40
C SER A 209 6.47 3.70 27.30
N ILE A 210 6.13 4.97 27.03
CA ILE A 210 7.11 6.06 27.00
C ILE A 210 7.89 6.12 28.33
N GLY A 211 7.21 5.98 29.47
CA GLY A 211 7.83 5.93 30.80
C GLY A 211 8.78 4.76 30.94
N GLY A 212 8.39 3.57 30.51
CA GLY A 212 9.25 2.37 30.55
C GLY A 212 10.52 2.53 29.75
N VAL A 213 10.47 3.18 28.59
CA VAL A 213 11.67 3.49 27.78
C VAL A 213 12.58 4.45 28.52
N LEU A 214 12.05 5.51 29.12
CA LEU A 214 12.86 6.48 29.89
C LEU A 214 13.52 5.86 31.11
N GLU A 215 12.89 4.87 31.74
CA GLU A 215 13.42 4.21 32.96
C GLU A 215 14.43 3.09 32.68
N LYS A 216 14.17 2.28 31.64
CA LYS A 216 14.86 0.99 31.46
C LYS A 216 15.80 0.93 30.26
N HIS A 217 15.57 1.81 29.23
CA HIS A 217 16.34 1.69 28.00
C HIS A 217 17.81 2.18 28.21
N PRO A 218 18.82 1.44 27.72
CA PRO A 218 20.24 1.79 27.90
C PRO A 218 20.61 3.21 27.46
N ASN A 219 19.94 3.76 26.45
CA ASN A 219 20.17 5.12 25.97
C ASN A 219 19.88 6.21 27.03
N PHE A 220 19.14 5.86 28.08
CA PHE A 220 18.78 6.75 29.18
C PHE A 220 19.42 6.40 30.53
N SER A 221 20.08 5.24 30.65
CA SER A 221 20.62 4.72 31.90
C SER A 221 21.64 5.63 32.57
N GLN A 222 22.34 6.50 31.84
CA GLN A 222 23.34 7.43 32.32
C GLN A 222 22.83 8.87 32.45
N LEU A 223 21.52 9.09 32.25
CA LEU A 223 20.93 10.41 32.34
C LEU A 223 20.17 10.57 33.65
N ASP A 224 20.56 11.57 34.44
CA ASP A 224 19.71 12.05 35.53
C ASP A 224 18.55 12.87 34.94
N LEU A 225 17.45 12.16 34.60
CA LEU A 225 16.28 12.79 33.99
C LEU A 225 15.45 13.48 35.06
N PRO A 226 15.22 14.81 34.95
CA PRO A 226 14.29 15.51 35.82
C PRO A 226 12.92 14.85 35.85
N LYS A 227 12.29 14.80 37.02
CA LYS A 227 10.95 14.18 37.23
C LYS A 227 9.89 14.66 36.22
N ILE A 228 10.04 15.88 35.75
CA ILE A 228 9.12 16.45 34.74
C ILE A 228 9.01 15.57 33.48
N TRP A 229 10.09 14.88 33.07
CA TRP A 229 10.04 14.02 31.90
C TRP A 229 9.23 12.76 32.12
N GLN A 230 9.16 12.25 33.34
CA GLN A 230 8.26 11.14 33.71
C GLN A 230 6.80 11.60 33.68
N ASP A 231 6.53 12.83 34.13
CA ASP A 231 5.19 13.41 34.10
C ASP A 231 4.73 13.66 32.66
N LEU A 232 5.61 14.22 31.82
CA LEU A 232 5.38 14.40 30.38
C LEU A 232 5.16 13.05 29.65
N ALA A 233 5.89 12.02 30.03
CA ALA A 233 5.72 10.67 29.47
C ALA A 233 4.33 10.09 29.79
N ARG A 234 3.87 10.23 31.02
CA ARG A 234 2.51 9.79 31.40
C ARG A 234 1.43 10.53 30.63
N MET A 235 1.57 11.85 30.46
CA MET A 235 0.65 12.67 29.69
C MET A 235 0.69 12.37 28.17
N ALA A 236 1.84 11.97 27.65
CA ALA A 236 2.03 11.65 26.25
C ALA A 236 1.54 10.23 25.87
N GLN A 237 1.49 9.31 26.84
CA GLN A 237 1.14 7.92 26.57
C GLN A 237 -0.22 7.74 25.88
N PRO A 238 -1.32 8.44 26.26
CA PRO A 238 -2.61 8.34 25.58
C PRO A 238 -2.61 8.82 24.13
N LEU A 239 -1.60 9.59 23.69
CA LEU A 239 -1.47 10.02 22.30
C LEU A 239 -0.86 8.94 21.39
N VAL A 240 -0.20 7.93 21.95
CA VAL A 240 0.41 6.86 21.14
C VAL A 240 -0.69 6.08 20.43
N GLY A 241 -0.56 5.95 19.10
CA GLY A 241 -1.56 5.32 18.25
C GLY A 241 -2.68 6.25 17.76
N VAL A 242 -2.82 7.44 18.34
CA VAL A 242 -3.82 8.42 17.86
C VAL A 242 -3.39 8.99 16.50
N PRO A 243 -4.31 9.12 15.52
CA PRO A 243 -4.02 9.76 14.24
C PRO A 243 -3.51 11.19 14.42
N ARG A 244 -2.37 11.49 13.79
CA ARG A 244 -1.75 12.83 13.81
C ARG A 244 -2.15 13.64 12.58
N HIS A 245 -2.06 13.04 11.42
CA HIS A 245 -2.47 13.63 10.15
C HIS A 245 -2.66 12.55 9.09
N LEU A 246 -3.40 12.91 8.04
CA LEU A 246 -3.45 12.13 6.80
C LEU A 246 -2.22 12.47 5.93
N SER A 247 -1.72 11.46 5.24
CA SER A 247 -0.69 11.62 4.21
C SER A 247 -1.01 10.70 3.02
N LEU A 248 -0.31 10.91 1.92
CA LEU A 248 -0.36 10.00 0.79
C LEU A 248 0.74 8.94 0.90
N HIS A 249 0.40 7.71 0.54
CA HIS A 249 1.41 6.66 0.35
C HIS A 249 2.36 7.05 -0.80
N PRO A 250 3.68 6.91 -0.68
CA PRO A 250 4.62 7.40 -1.69
C PRO A 250 4.49 6.70 -3.05
N GLY A 251 3.94 5.51 -3.13
CA GLY A 251 3.83 4.75 -4.37
C GLY A 251 2.53 3.96 -4.53
N GLY A 252 1.60 4.03 -3.57
CA GLY A 252 0.32 3.33 -3.66
C GLY A 252 -0.67 4.08 -4.56
N VAL A 253 -1.07 3.45 -5.67
CA VAL A 253 -2.11 3.95 -6.57
C VAL A 253 -3.21 2.92 -6.69
N VAL A 254 -4.45 3.34 -6.52
CA VAL A 254 -5.64 2.52 -6.76
C VAL A 254 -6.23 2.92 -8.11
N ILE A 255 -6.52 1.93 -8.95
CA ILE A 255 -7.20 2.09 -10.23
C ILE A 255 -8.40 1.17 -10.24
N VAL A 256 -9.59 1.71 -10.51
CA VAL A 256 -10.86 0.97 -10.50
C VAL A 256 -11.59 1.13 -11.84
N PRO A 257 -12.54 0.23 -12.18
CA PRO A 257 -13.27 0.29 -13.45
C PRO A 257 -14.25 1.45 -13.53
N GLU A 258 -14.82 1.87 -12.41
CA GLU A 258 -15.84 2.91 -12.28
C GLU A 258 -15.36 4.01 -11.33
N ALA A 259 -16.26 4.80 -10.75
CA ALA A 259 -15.87 5.81 -9.78
C ALA A 259 -15.45 5.15 -8.44
N LEU A 260 -14.37 5.64 -7.84
CA LEU A 260 -13.94 5.19 -6.50
C LEU A 260 -15.06 5.36 -5.46
N THR A 261 -15.84 6.43 -5.58
CA THR A 261 -17.01 6.70 -4.70
C THR A 261 -18.11 5.63 -4.78
N ASP A 262 -18.12 4.80 -5.81
CA ASP A 262 -19.09 3.71 -5.98
C ASP A 262 -18.58 2.39 -5.39
N VAL A 263 -17.33 2.38 -4.96
CA VAL A 263 -16.62 1.20 -4.46
C VAL A 263 -16.28 1.30 -2.98
N VAL A 264 -16.19 2.55 -2.48
CA VAL A 264 -15.78 2.86 -1.08
C VAL A 264 -16.93 3.45 -0.30
#